data_2eb6ce211bdc830466010975d590b687
#
_entry.id   2eb6ce211bdc830466010975d590b687
#
_cell.length_a   1.000
_cell.length_b   1.000
_cell.length_c   1.000
_cell.angle_alpha   90.00
_cell.angle_beta   90.00
_cell.angle_gamma   90.00
#
_symmetry.space_group_name_H-M   'P 1'
#
loop_
_entity.id
_entity.type
_entity.pdbx_description
1 polymer ?
#
loop_
_entity_poly.entity_id
_entity_poly.type
_entity_poly.pdbx_seq_one_letter_code
_entity_poly.pdbx_strand_id
1 'polypeptide(L)'
;MSQFTAFRGRILFAVAACIAHGNDVGAQAPSPEALRAKLRDYRRAHDVEIVRELSSFLAIPNLASDKTNIRRNAVHLEGMMTARGISARLLESPSGGPPAVYGELTTAGATKTIVFYAHYDGQPVDTTQWITPPWQPVLRDKAADAGGQIIPIPTSPGSVQGEWRMYARSASDDKSPALAMLVALDALKAAGVAPSVNLKFFFEGEEEAGSGHLRELLDKNATLLRADAWLFGDGPVHQSRRQQIVFGVRGVTGVELTAYGPSHGLHSGHYGNWAPNPITLLANFIASMRNDDGRILIKNFYDDVAPITAAERRAIAEIPAIDSAMRAEVQLGATEAKNAALVERIMQPALNLRGIRGGGVGATASNTIPTEATASIDFRLVPKQTPQRIKQLVEAHARAQGYFVVDHTPTAAERMAHARILKVTWESGYPATRVSMDSPLSRAVIRATQDALGTNIVALPTLGGSLPMNTFEEALHTPLIVLPIVNHDNNQHSSNENLRMQNLFDGIDVYAGVLARLGSYWKTPATVP
;
A
#
# COMPACT_ATOMS: atom_id res chain seq x y z
N MET A 1 -68.64 34.54 -68.12
CA MET A 1 -69.67 33.54 -67.77
C MET A 1 -69.05 32.67 -66.65
N SER A 2 -69.83 32.54 -65.61
CA SER A 2 -69.73 31.67 -64.43
C SER A 2 -68.65 31.94 -63.41
N GLN A 3 -69.09 32.61 -62.34
CA GLN A 3 -68.42 32.80 -61.05
C GLN A 3 -68.38 31.48 -60.25
N PHE A 4 -67.30 31.20 -59.57
CA PHE A 4 -67.31 30.29 -58.44
C PHE A 4 -66.63 30.97 -57.24
N THR A 5 -67.51 31.18 -56.23
CA THR A 5 -67.20 31.80 -54.96
C THR A 5 -66.46 30.79 -54.05
N ALA A 6 -65.28 31.12 -53.54
CA ALA A 6 -64.57 30.28 -52.60
C ALA A 6 -64.91 30.67 -51.16
N PHE A 7 -65.42 29.74 -50.40
CA PHE A 7 -65.72 29.82 -48.98
C PHE A 7 -64.42 29.51 -48.18
N ARG A 8 -63.89 30.47 -47.41
CA ARG A 8 -62.79 30.29 -46.51
C ARG A 8 -63.32 29.95 -45.12
N GLY A 9 -63.28 28.66 -44.74
CA GLY A 9 -63.45 28.21 -43.36
C GLY A 9 -62.17 28.34 -42.58
N ARG A 10 -62.15 29.15 -41.49
CA ARG A 10 -61.10 29.23 -40.51
C ARG A 10 -61.25 28.09 -39.48
N ILE A 11 -60.34 27.11 -39.47
CA ILE A 11 -60.24 26.12 -38.41
C ILE A 11 -59.27 26.68 -37.37
N LEU A 12 -59.82 27.00 -36.20
CA LEU A 12 -58.96 27.30 -35.00
C LEU A 12 -58.45 25.96 -34.44
N PHE A 13 -57.15 25.74 -34.54
CA PHE A 13 -56.49 24.69 -33.76
C PHE A 13 -56.14 25.26 -32.36
N ALA A 14 -56.84 24.79 -31.34
CA ALA A 14 -56.46 25.01 -29.96
C ALA A 14 -55.29 24.07 -29.62
N VAL A 15 -54.09 24.60 -29.54
CA VAL A 15 -52.92 23.87 -29.02
C VAL A 15 -53.02 23.88 -27.50
N ALA A 16 -53.44 22.75 -26.91
CA ALA A 16 -53.33 22.52 -25.48
C ALA A 16 -51.87 22.23 -25.16
N ALA A 17 -51.17 23.21 -24.60
CA ALA A 17 -49.83 23.04 -24.03
C ALA A 17 -49.93 22.22 -22.73
N CYS A 18 -49.73 20.91 -22.81
CA CYS A 18 -49.45 20.09 -21.64
C CYS A 18 -48.06 20.48 -21.11
N ILE A 19 -48.01 21.34 -20.09
CA ILE A 19 -46.81 21.56 -19.29
C ILE A 19 -46.64 20.29 -18.46
N ALA A 20 -45.84 19.35 -18.96
CA ALA A 20 -45.32 18.25 -18.17
C ALA A 20 -44.38 18.85 -17.11
N HIS A 21 -44.86 19.00 -15.90
CA HIS A 21 -44.02 19.22 -14.74
C HIS A 21 -43.21 17.90 -14.57
N GLY A 22 -42.03 17.84 -15.17
CA GLY A 22 -41.03 16.85 -14.85
C GLY A 22 -40.63 17.09 -13.39
N ASN A 23 -41.20 16.35 -12.47
CA ASN A 23 -40.59 16.16 -11.16
C ASN A 23 -39.26 15.47 -11.41
N ASP A 24 -38.21 16.25 -11.46
CA ASP A 24 -36.84 15.78 -11.24
C ASP A 24 -36.74 15.33 -9.77
N VAL A 25 -37.37 14.18 -9.48
CA VAL A 25 -37.06 13.40 -8.31
C VAL A 25 -35.65 12.85 -8.60
N GLY A 26 -34.64 13.56 -8.20
CA GLY A 26 -33.26 13.06 -8.21
C GLY A 26 -33.31 11.64 -7.63
N ALA A 27 -33.05 10.64 -8.47
CA ALA A 27 -33.17 9.23 -8.08
C ALA A 27 -32.31 9.00 -6.84
N GLN A 28 -32.96 8.83 -5.70
CA GLN A 28 -32.30 8.59 -4.43
C GLN A 28 -31.49 7.30 -4.59
N ALA A 29 -30.19 7.34 -4.26
CA ALA A 29 -29.33 6.17 -4.34
C ALA A 29 -30.03 4.98 -3.65
N PRO A 30 -30.03 3.77 -4.25
CA PRO A 30 -30.70 2.60 -3.68
C PRO A 30 -30.18 2.31 -2.26
N SER A 31 -30.97 1.61 -1.43
CA SER A 31 -30.49 1.20 -0.10
C SER A 31 -29.18 0.40 -0.23
N PRO A 32 -28.34 0.33 0.83
CA PRO A 32 -27.11 -0.49 0.79
C PRO A 32 -27.38 -1.93 0.35
N GLU A 33 -28.45 -2.55 0.85
CA GLU A 33 -28.86 -3.93 0.50
C GLU A 33 -29.23 -4.07 -0.98
N ALA A 34 -30.02 -3.13 -1.48
CA ALA A 34 -30.46 -3.14 -2.89
C ALA A 34 -29.26 -2.91 -3.83
N LEU A 35 -28.32 -2.05 -3.45
CA LEU A 35 -27.10 -1.84 -4.24
C LEU A 35 -26.23 -3.12 -4.25
N ARG A 36 -25.98 -3.71 -3.07
CA ARG A 36 -25.22 -4.98 -2.97
C ARG A 36 -25.83 -6.10 -3.83
N ALA A 37 -27.16 -6.20 -3.86
CA ALA A 37 -27.82 -7.20 -4.71
C ALA A 37 -27.50 -6.97 -6.18
N LYS A 38 -27.66 -5.74 -6.68
CA LYS A 38 -27.38 -5.39 -8.07
C LYS A 38 -25.91 -5.62 -8.45
N LEU A 39 -24.96 -5.26 -7.56
CA LEU A 39 -23.53 -5.45 -7.80
C LEU A 39 -23.19 -6.95 -7.89
N ARG A 40 -23.72 -7.77 -6.98
CA ARG A 40 -23.54 -9.23 -7.03
C ARG A 40 -24.12 -9.86 -8.29
N ASP A 41 -25.30 -9.40 -8.73
CA ASP A 41 -25.93 -9.90 -9.96
C ASP A 41 -25.08 -9.54 -11.18
N TYR A 42 -24.58 -8.30 -11.26
CA TYR A 42 -23.65 -7.88 -12.31
C TYR A 42 -22.40 -8.75 -12.31
N ARG A 43 -21.75 -8.89 -11.18
CA ARG A 43 -20.52 -9.68 -11.02
C ARG A 43 -20.73 -11.15 -11.44
N ARG A 44 -21.83 -11.79 -11.04
CA ARG A 44 -22.16 -13.16 -11.46
C ARG A 44 -22.37 -13.29 -12.96
N ALA A 45 -22.97 -12.29 -13.56
CA ALA A 45 -23.21 -12.27 -15.01
C ALA A 45 -21.90 -12.06 -15.81
N HIS A 46 -20.87 -11.47 -15.21
CA HIS A 46 -19.62 -11.06 -15.90
C HIS A 46 -18.36 -11.69 -15.28
N ASP A 47 -18.47 -12.65 -14.35
CA ASP A 47 -17.33 -13.22 -13.62
C ASP A 47 -16.24 -13.79 -14.55
N VAL A 48 -16.65 -14.47 -15.62
CA VAL A 48 -15.73 -15.04 -16.62
C VAL A 48 -15.01 -13.95 -17.42
N GLU A 49 -15.72 -12.89 -17.79
CA GLU A 49 -15.15 -11.75 -18.52
C GLU A 49 -14.13 -11.00 -17.66
N ILE A 50 -14.46 -10.77 -16.38
CA ILE A 50 -13.58 -10.14 -15.40
C ILE A 50 -12.30 -10.95 -15.23
N VAL A 51 -12.40 -12.29 -15.08
CA VAL A 51 -11.23 -13.17 -14.94
C VAL A 51 -10.38 -13.19 -16.20
N ARG A 52 -10.98 -13.13 -17.39
CA ARG A 52 -10.24 -13.04 -18.67
C ARG A 52 -9.54 -11.70 -18.82
N GLU A 53 -10.20 -10.59 -18.48
CA GLU A 53 -9.57 -9.26 -18.50
C GLU A 53 -8.38 -9.21 -17.57
N LEU A 54 -8.52 -9.71 -16.32
CA LEU A 54 -7.41 -9.86 -15.39
C LEU A 54 -6.28 -10.69 -15.99
N SER A 55 -6.59 -11.88 -16.51
CA SER A 55 -5.59 -12.77 -17.10
C SER A 55 -4.83 -12.09 -18.25
N SER A 56 -5.52 -11.35 -19.12
CA SER A 56 -4.90 -10.61 -20.23
C SER A 56 -3.96 -9.52 -19.73
N PHE A 57 -4.32 -8.81 -18.67
CA PHE A 57 -3.50 -7.77 -18.06
C PHE A 57 -2.26 -8.36 -17.36
N LEU A 58 -2.42 -9.49 -16.67
CA LEU A 58 -1.31 -10.18 -16.00
C LEU A 58 -0.31 -10.82 -16.98
N ALA A 59 -0.74 -11.15 -18.20
CA ALA A 59 0.13 -11.74 -19.21
C ALA A 59 1.18 -10.79 -19.77
N ILE A 60 1.09 -9.49 -19.51
CA ILE A 60 2.09 -8.51 -19.92
C ILE A 60 3.18 -8.46 -18.84
N PRO A 61 4.46 -8.81 -19.17
CA PRO A 61 5.58 -8.65 -18.23
C PRO A 61 5.68 -7.21 -17.74
N ASN A 62 6.03 -7.01 -16.46
CA ASN A 62 5.86 -5.69 -15.84
C ASN A 62 6.98 -5.30 -14.88
N LEU A 63 8.21 -5.69 -15.16
CA LEU A 63 9.35 -5.15 -14.42
C LEU A 63 9.58 -3.69 -14.81
N ALA A 64 9.74 -2.80 -13.84
CA ALA A 64 10.02 -1.37 -14.09
C ALA A 64 11.28 -1.16 -14.95
N SER A 65 12.28 -2.05 -14.84
CA SER A 65 13.50 -2.04 -15.65
C SER A 65 13.30 -2.45 -17.13
N ASP A 66 12.21 -3.16 -17.45
CA ASP A 66 11.86 -3.53 -18.82
C ASP A 66 11.04 -2.42 -19.50
N LYS A 67 11.75 -1.44 -20.04
CA LYS A 67 11.14 -0.23 -20.64
C LYS A 67 10.06 -0.52 -21.68
N THR A 68 10.20 -1.61 -22.43
CA THR A 68 9.24 -1.99 -23.48
C THR A 68 7.95 -2.52 -22.86
N ASN A 69 8.06 -3.47 -21.96
CA ASN A 69 6.89 -4.12 -21.41
C ASN A 69 6.19 -3.26 -20.34
N ILE A 70 6.94 -2.47 -19.56
CA ILE A 70 6.30 -1.55 -18.61
C ILE A 70 5.47 -0.50 -19.35
N ARG A 71 5.95 0.02 -20.48
CA ARG A 71 5.15 0.93 -21.32
C ARG A 71 3.94 0.24 -21.95
N ARG A 72 4.04 -1.03 -22.35
CA ARG A 72 2.89 -1.82 -22.82
C ARG A 72 1.81 -1.96 -21.77
N ASN A 73 2.17 -2.13 -20.48
CA ASN A 73 1.22 -2.12 -19.37
C ASN A 73 0.52 -0.76 -19.25
N ALA A 74 1.26 0.35 -19.32
CA ALA A 74 0.69 1.69 -19.26
C ALA A 74 -0.33 1.94 -20.39
N VAL A 75 0.01 1.60 -21.63
CA VAL A 75 -0.89 1.72 -22.80
C VAL A 75 -2.10 0.79 -22.67
N HIS A 76 -1.92 -0.41 -22.13
CA HIS A 76 -3.04 -1.33 -21.90
C HIS A 76 -4.03 -0.76 -20.87
N LEU A 77 -3.55 -0.24 -19.73
CA LEU A 77 -4.38 0.44 -18.74
C LEU A 77 -5.10 1.68 -19.29
N GLU A 78 -4.38 2.52 -20.04
CA GLU A 78 -4.99 3.66 -20.74
C GLU A 78 -6.14 3.21 -21.65
N GLY A 79 -5.95 2.11 -22.40
CA GLY A 79 -6.98 1.49 -23.23
C GLY A 79 -8.17 0.96 -22.43
N MET A 80 -7.93 0.27 -21.31
CA MET A 80 -8.98 -0.21 -20.42
C MET A 80 -9.84 0.93 -19.86
N MET A 81 -9.22 2.04 -19.50
CA MET A 81 -9.90 3.24 -19.00
C MET A 81 -10.70 3.94 -20.09
N THR A 82 -10.10 4.13 -21.28
CA THR A 82 -10.75 4.78 -22.43
C THR A 82 -11.97 3.99 -22.90
N ALA A 83 -11.90 2.65 -22.93
CA ALA A 83 -13.02 1.79 -23.27
C ALA A 83 -14.23 1.98 -22.33
N ARG A 84 -14.00 2.43 -21.10
CA ARG A 84 -15.02 2.75 -20.09
C ARG A 84 -15.48 4.22 -20.13
N GLY A 85 -15.00 5.01 -21.08
CA GLY A 85 -15.32 6.44 -21.21
C GLY A 85 -14.59 7.34 -20.23
N ILE A 86 -13.52 6.86 -19.60
CA ILE A 86 -12.63 7.66 -18.75
C ILE A 86 -11.67 8.44 -19.65
N SER A 87 -11.52 9.74 -19.42
CA SER A 87 -10.52 10.54 -20.11
C SER A 87 -9.13 10.17 -19.57
N ALA A 88 -8.40 9.34 -20.31
CA ALA A 88 -7.12 8.78 -19.88
C ALA A 88 -5.95 9.29 -20.72
N ARG A 89 -4.74 9.34 -20.12
CA ARG A 89 -3.47 9.68 -20.78
C ARG A 89 -2.26 9.21 -19.97
N LEU A 90 -1.13 9.08 -20.64
CA LEU A 90 0.14 8.81 -19.98
C LEU A 90 0.77 10.13 -19.49
N LEU A 91 1.30 10.14 -18.29
CA LEU A 91 2.10 11.21 -17.71
C LEU A 91 3.56 10.77 -17.77
N GLU A 92 4.31 11.36 -18.70
CA GLU A 92 5.72 11.03 -18.91
C GLU A 92 6.60 11.63 -17.80
N SER A 93 7.49 10.81 -17.25
CA SER A 93 8.53 11.24 -16.32
C SER A 93 9.55 12.13 -17.04
N PRO A 94 9.89 13.31 -16.51
CA PRO A 94 10.87 14.20 -17.10
C PRO A 94 12.26 13.58 -17.29
N SER A 95 12.69 12.73 -16.36
CA SER A 95 14.01 12.08 -16.39
C SER A 95 14.01 10.68 -17.04
N GLY A 96 12.86 10.23 -17.59
CA GLY A 96 12.78 9.01 -18.42
C GLY A 96 12.45 7.73 -17.69
N GLY A 97 11.83 7.81 -16.51
CA GLY A 97 11.22 6.68 -15.81
C GLY A 97 9.95 6.15 -16.48
N PRO A 98 9.35 5.07 -15.96
CA PRO A 98 8.06 4.59 -16.43
C PRO A 98 7.00 5.69 -16.36
N PRO A 99 6.07 5.79 -17.34
CA PRO A 99 5.00 6.78 -17.28
C PRO A 99 3.98 6.42 -16.21
N ALA A 100 3.37 7.39 -15.53
CA ALA A 100 2.15 7.13 -14.80
C ALA A 100 0.93 7.16 -15.73
N VAL A 101 -0.09 6.33 -15.47
CA VAL A 101 -1.36 6.38 -16.21
C VAL A 101 -2.34 7.23 -15.42
N TYR A 102 -2.75 8.34 -15.99
CA TYR A 102 -3.74 9.24 -15.40
C TYR A 102 -5.09 9.08 -16.09
N GLY A 103 -6.16 9.17 -15.32
CA GLY A 103 -7.50 9.27 -15.84
C GLY A 103 -8.41 10.14 -14.99
N GLU A 104 -9.49 10.63 -15.60
CA GLU A 104 -10.46 11.50 -14.94
C GLU A 104 -11.89 11.18 -15.36
N LEU A 105 -12.77 11.13 -14.36
CA LEU A 105 -14.21 10.97 -14.52
C LEU A 105 -14.95 11.97 -13.62
N THR A 106 -15.57 12.96 -14.22
CA THR A 106 -16.37 13.95 -13.51
C THR A 106 -17.79 13.45 -13.30
N THR A 107 -18.30 13.61 -12.09
CA THR A 107 -19.67 13.23 -11.71
C THR A 107 -20.52 14.48 -11.49
N ALA A 108 -21.67 14.57 -12.15
CA ALA A 108 -22.58 15.70 -12.00
C ALA A 108 -23.04 15.84 -10.54
N GLY A 109 -22.92 17.04 -9.99
CA GLY A 109 -23.30 17.36 -8.60
C GLY A 109 -22.30 16.90 -7.52
N ALA A 110 -21.22 16.20 -7.87
CA ALA A 110 -20.19 15.84 -6.91
C ALA A 110 -19.36 17.08 -6.51
N THR A 111 -19.15 17.26 -5.19
CA THR A 111 -18.38 18.36 -4.62
C THR A 111 -17.02 17.92 -4.07
N LYS A 112 -16.78 16.60 -4.04
CA LYS A 112 -15.54 16.00 -3.57
C LYS A 112 -14.87 15.26 -4.71
N THR A 113 -13.54 15.30 -4.74
CA THR A 113 -12.71 14.61 -5.71
C THR A 113 -11.76 13.68 -4.96
N ILE A 114 -11.69 12.42 -5.40
CA ILE A 114 -10.69 11.46 -4.91
C ILE A 114 -9.80 11.00 -6.05
N VAL A 115 -8.54 10.69 -5.71
CA VAL A 115 -7.64 9.95 -6.61
C VAL A 115 -7.58 8.51 -6.14
N PHE A 116 -7.77 7.57 -7.04
CA PHE A 116 -7.48 6.16 -6.80
C PHE A 116 -6.08 5.84 -7.29
N TYR A 117 -5.27 5.25 -6.41
CA TYR A 117 -3.90 4.83 -6.66
C TYR A 117 -3.80 3.31 -6.67
N ALA A 118 -3.05 2.80 -7.64
CA ALA A 118 -2.50 1.45 -7.69
C ALA A 118 -1.20 1.51 -8.48
N HIS A 119 -0.38 0.45 -8.44
CA HIS A 119 0.76 0.36 -9.32
C HIS A 119 0.63 -0.81 -10.31
N TYR A 120 1.35 -0.74 -11.42
CA TYR A 120 1.25 -1.75 -12.46
C TYR A 120 2.58 -2.45 -12.79
N ASP A 121 3.67 -2.04 -12.14
CA ASP A 121 4.93 -2.78 -12.14
C ASP A 121 4.88 -3.94 -11.13
N GLY A 122 5.91 -4.73 -11.07
CA GLY A 122 6.00 -5.88 -10.18
C GLY A 122 7.43 -6.19 -9.78
N GLN A 123 7.57 -6.88 -8.67
CA GLN A 123 8.85 -7.34 -8.13
C GLN A 123 9.63 -8.20 -9.13
N PRO A 124 10.97 -8.13 -9.13
CA PRO A 124 11.82 -9.03 -9.87
C PRO A 124 11.49 -10.51 -9.59
N VAL A 125 11.68 -11.36 -10.58
CA VAL A 125 11.35 -12.77 -10.50
C VAL A 125 12.58 -13.65 -10.76
N ASP A 126 12.74 -14.68 -9.92
CA ASP A 126 13.56 -15.85 -10.24
C ASP A 126 12.64 -16.95 -10.76
N THR A 127 12.58 -17.12 -12.08
CA THR A 127 11.66 -18.05 -12.73
C THR A 127 11.87 -19.52 -12.31
N THR A 128 13.02 -19.86 -11.74
CA THR A 128 13.33 -21.22 -11.28
C THR A 128 12.55 -21.60 -10.01
N GLN A 129 12.04 -20.59 -9.28
CA GLN A 129 11.26 -20.79 -8.05
C GLN A 129 9.74 -20.80 -8.31
N TRP A 130 9.31 -20.53 -9.54
CA TRP A 130 7.89 -20.49 -9.89
C TRP A 130 7.38 -21.85 -10.39
N ILE A 131 6.24 -22.30 -9.85
CA ILE A 131 5.56 -23.53 -10.29
C ILE A 131 5.06 -23.38 -11.74
N THR A 132 4.62 -22.19 -12.11
CA THR A 132 4.20 -21.81 -13.47
C THR A 132 4.88 -20.51 -13.84
N PRO A 133 5.18 -20.24 -15.13
CA PRO A 133 5.86 -19.00 -15.52
C PRO A 133 5.12 -17.75 -15.03
N PRO A 134 5.81 -16.76 -14.47
CA PRO A 134 5.20 -15.64 -13.74
C PRO A 134 4.25 -14.77 -14.59
N TRP A 135 4.43 -14.70 -15.89
CA TRP A 135 3.57 -13.95 -16.82
C TRP A 135 2.74 -14.85 -17.76
N GLN A 136 2.51 -16.09 -17.34
CA GLN A 136 1.53 -17.00 -17.94
C GLN A 136 0.44 -17.28 -16.89
N PRO A 137 -0.56 -16.40 -16.76
CA PRO A 137 -1.57 -16.50 -15.73
C PRO A 137 -2.31 -17.85 -15.79
N VAL A 138 -2.39 -18.54 -14.67
CA VAL A 138 -3.13 -19.81 -14.55
C VAL A 138 -4.14 -19.72 -13.44
N LEU A 139 -5.33 -20.26 -13.69
CA LEU A 139 -6.37 -20.40 -12.68
C LEU A 139 -6.23 -21.79 -12.01
N ARG A 140 -6.30 -21.83 -10.67
CA ARG A 140 -6.32 -23.06 -9.89
C ARG A 140 -7.61 -23.14 -9.07
N ASP A 141 -8.08 -24.36 -8.85
CA ASP A 141 -9.30 -24.65 -8.08
C ASP A 141 -9.19 -24.36 -6.58
N LYS A 142 -7.97 -24.20 -6.07
CA LYS A 142 -7.61 -23.79 -4.70
C LYS A 142 -6.14 -23.38 -4.62
N ALA A 143 -5.66 -23.12 -3.41
CA ALA A 143 -4.25 -22.76 -3.19
C ALA A 143 -3.31 -23.92 -3.63
N ALA A 144 -2.18 -23.56 -4.26
CA ALA A 144 -1.24 -24.53 -4.82
C ALA A 144 -0.60 -25.41 -3.73
N ASP A 145 -0.26 -24.84 -2.58
CA ASP A 145 0.26 -25.53 -1.38
C ASP A 145 -0.77 -26.46 -0.73
N ALA A 146 -2.07 -26.21 -0.94
CA ALA A 146 -3.16 -27.10 -0.59
C ALA A 146 -3.48 -28.14 -1.68
N GLY A 147 -2.59 -28.32 -2.67
CA GLY A 147 -2.75 -29.28 -3.76
C GLY A 147 -3.70 -28.81 -4.87
N GLY A 148 -3.86 -27.49 -5.07
CA GLY A 148 -4.69 -26.91 -6.13
C GLY A 148 -4.24 -27.32 -7.52
N GLN A 149 -5.20 -27.72 -8.38
CA GLN A 149 -4.96 -28.12 -9.76
C GLN A 149 -5.21 -26.95 -10.71
N ILE A 150 -4.45 -26.89 -11.80
CA ILE A 150 -4.70 -25.92 -12.87
C ILE A 150 -6.01 -26.30 -13.56
N ILE A 151 -6.89 -25.31 -13.70
CA ILE A 151 -8.18 -25.46 -14.38
C ILE A 151 -8.30 -24.40 -15.48
N PRO A 152 -9.03 -24.69 -16.57
CA PRO A 152 -9.30 -23.68 -17.59
C PRO A 152 -10.19 -22.56 -17.04
N ILE A 153 -10.04 -21.36 -17.55
CA ILE A 153 -11.02 -20.28 -17.30
C ILE A 153 -12.37 -20.73 -17.90
N PRO A 154 -13.45 -20.73 -17.11
CA PRO A 154 -14.75 -21.20 -17.58
C PRO A 154 -15.27 -20.37 -18.76
N THR A 155 -16.30 -20.91 -19.42
CA THR A 155 -16.99 -20.23 -20.52
C THR A 155 -18.38 -19.74 -20.16
N SER A 156 -18.99 -20.32 -19.11
CA SER A 156 -20.35 -19.97 -18.68
C SER A 156 -20.35 -18.98 -17.54
N PRO A 157 -21.08 -17.86 -17.65
CA PRO A 157 -21.21 -16.90 -16.54
C PRO A 157 -21.72 -17.55 -15.25
N GLY A 158 -21.30 -17.04 -14.11
CA GLY A 158 -21.68 -17.53 -12.79
C GLY A 158 -20.96 -18.80 -12.33
N SER A 159 -19.93 -19.24 -13.04
CA SER A 159 -19.22 -20.49 -12.76
C SER A 159 -17.89 -20.33 -12.01
N VAL A 160 -17.39 -19.12 -11.86
CA VAL A 160 -16.14 -18.87 -11.11
C VAL A 160 -16.39 -19.03 -9.61
N GLN A 161 -15.61 -19.90 -8.97
CA GLN A 161 -15.72 -20.15 -7.53
C GLN A 161 -14.82 -19.20 -6.73
N GLY A 162 -15.30 -18.75 -5.59
CA GLY A 162 -14.59 -17.74 -4.77
C GLY A 162 -13.22 -18.19 -4.26
N GLU A 163 -13.05 -19.49 -3.94
CA GLU A 163 -11.77 -20.01 -3.43
C GLU A 163 -10.75 -20.34 -4.54
N TRP A 164 -11.13 -20.25 -5.81
CA TRP A 164 -10.18 -20.37 -6.91
C TRP A 164 -9.14 -19.25 -6.85
N ARG A 165 -7.95 -19.50 -7.40
CA ARG A 165 -6.85 -18.54 -7.36
C ARG A 165 -6.20 -18.36 -8.73
N MET A 166 -6.01 -17.10 -9.11
CA MET A 166 -5.20 -16.71 -10.27
C MET A 166 -3.75 -16.58 -9.82
N TYR A 167 -2.85 -17.32 -10.45
CA TYR A 167 -1.41 -17.30 -10.20
C TYR A 167 -0.70 -16.56 -11.32
N ALA A 168 -0.06 -15.46 -11.00
CA ALA A 168 0.85 -14.70 -11.87
C ALA A 168 1.58 -13.65 -11.04
N ARG A 169 2.68 -13.08 -11.54
CA ARG A 169 3.28 -11.87 -10.97
C ARG A 169 2.29 -10.71 -11.08
N SER A 170 2.18 -9.92 -10.02
CA SER A 170 1.24 -8.79 -9.84
C SER A 170 -0.24 -9.19 -9.90
N ALA A 171 -0.55 -10.48 -9.69
CA ALA A 171 -1.94 -10.91 -9.54
C ALA A 171 -2.61 -10.25 -8.33
N SER A 172 -1.85 -10.01 -7.28
CA SER A 172 -2.28 -9.28 -6.07
C SER A 172 -1.65 -7.90 -5.98
N ASP A 173 -0.39 -7.77 -6.31
CA ASP A 173 0.46 -6.61 -6.06
C ASP A 173 0.96 -6.00 -7.38
N ASP A 174 0.22 -5.03 -8.02
CA ASP A 174 -1.04 -4.41 -7.60
C ASP A 174 -2.03 -4.25 -8.79
N LYS A 175 -1.92 -5.13 -9.83
CA LYS A 175 -2.76 -5.04 -11.04
C LYS A 175 -4.25 -5.33 -10.76
N SER A 176 -4.56 -6.20 -9.79
CA SER A 176 -5.97 -6.54 -9.53
C SER A 176 -6.76 -5.42 -8.86
N PRO A 177 -6.25 -4.62 -7.93
CA PRO A 177 -6.92 -3.42 -7.46
C PRO A 177 -7.22 -2.41 -8.56
N ALA A 178 -6.27 -2.20 -9.51
CA ALA A 178 -6.51 -1.33 -10.66
C ALA A 178 -7.70 -1.84 -11.51
N LEU A 179 -7.72 -3.13 -11.84
CA LEU A 179 -8.85 -3.73 -12.57
C LEU A 179 -10.15 -3.67 -11.76
N ALA A 180 -10.12 -4.04 -10.48
CA ALA A 180 -11.31 -4.06 -9.63
C ALA A 180 -12.00 -2.69 -9.57
N MET A 181 -11.22 -1.60 -9.51
CA MET A 181 -11.76 -0.23 -9.53
C MET A 181 -12.45 0.09 -10.86
N LEU A 182 -11.88 -0.34 -11.99
CA LEU A 182 -12.48 -0.12 -13.31
C LEU A 182 -13.78 -0.94 -13.47
N VAL A 183 -13.77 -2.20 -13.05
CA VAL A 183 -14.98 -3.05 -13.07
C VAL A 183 -16.06 -2.55 -12.11
N ALA A 184 -15.67 -1.94 -10.98
CA ALA A 184 -16.62 -1.29 -10.06
C ALA A 184 -17.42 -0.18 -10.74
N LEU A 185 -16.80 0.58 -11.64
CA LEU A 185 -17.51 1.59 -12.46
C LEU A 185 -18.49 0.93 -13.46
N ASP A 186 -18.10 -0.17 -14.08
CA ASP A 186 -18.98 -0.92 -14.97
C ASP A 186 -20.20 -1.44 -14.21
N ALA A 187 -20.00 -2.00 -13.02
CA ALA A 187 -21.05 -2.50 -12.15
C ALA A 187 -22.02 -1.39 -11.69
N LEU A 188 -21.49 -0.21 -11.33
CA LEU A 188 -22.30 0.95 -10.97
C LEU A 188 -23.14 1.44 -12.16
N LYS A 189 -22.53 1.54 -13.34
CA LYS A 189 -23.22 1.92 -14.58
C LYS A 189 -24.36 0.94 -14.89
N ALA A 190 -24.12 -0.36 -14.79
CA ALA A 190 -25.14 -1.39 -14.98
C ALA A 190 -26.27 -1.31 -13.91
N ALA A 191 -25.92 -0.94 -12.67
CA ALA A 191 -26.88 -0.73 -11.60
C ALA A 191 -27.71 0.57 -11.76
N GLY A 192 -27.36 1.46 -12.72
CA GLY A 192 -27.95 2.78 -12.88
C GLY A 192 -27.60 3.76 -11.75
N VAL A 193 -26.42 3.61 -11.16
CA VAL A 193 -25.95 4.43 -10.03
C VAL A 193 -24.68 5.18 -10.42
N ALA A 194 -24.71 6.50 -10.33
CA ALA A 194 -23.52 7.32 -10.53
C ALA A 194 -22.62 7.28 -9.28
N PRO A 195 -21.30 7.43 -9.43
CA PRO A 195 -20.43 7.75 -8.30
C PRO A 195 -20.91 9.00 -7.56
N SER A 196 -20.64 9.10 -6.26
CA SER A 196 -21.00 10.26 -5.43
C SER A 196 -19.86 11.27 -5.28
N VAL A 197 -18.73 11.01 -5.95
CA VAL A 197 -17.51 11.83 -5.97
C VAL A 197 -16.96 11.92 -7.39
N ASN A 198 -16.19 12.95 -7.69
CA ASN A 198 -15.34 12.98 -8.87
C ASN A 198 -14.17 12.02 -8.66
N LEU A 199 -13.75 11.35 -9.72
CA LEU A 199 -12.68 10.37 -9.71
C LEU A 199 -11.51 10.84 -10.54
N LYS A 200 -10.33 10.65 -10.01
CA LYS A 200 -9.08 10.63 -10.75
C LYS A 200 -8.39 9.31 -10.49
N PHE A 201 -7.59 8.89 -11.44
CA PHE A 201 -6.78 7.69 -11.35
C PHE A 201 -5.33 8.07 -11.53
N PHE A 202 -4.47 7.47 -10.75
CA PHE A 202 -3.03 7.58 -10.89
C PHE A 202 -2.43 6.19 -10.69
N PHE A 203 -2.03 5.55 -11.79
CA PHE A 203 -1.39 4.24 -11.74
C PHE A 203 0.11 4.41 -11.99
N GLU A 204 0.92 4.00 -11.02
CA GLU A 204 2.38 4.10 -11.04
C GLU A 204 3.02 2.89 -11.70
N GLY A 205 4.18 3.05 -12.33
CA GLY A 205 4.89 1.97 -13.01
C GLY A 205 6.27 1.65 -12.43
N GLU A 206 6.57 2.10 -11.21
CA GLU A 206 7.90 2.01 -10.63
C GLU A 206 7.88 1.84 -9.09
N GLU A 207 6.73 1.51 -8.49
CA GLU A 207 6.59 1.38 -7.03
C GLU A 207 7.56 0.33 -6.47
N GLU A 208 7.58 -0.84 -7.08
CA GLU A 208 8.38 -1.99 -6.69
C GLU A 208 9.89 -1.81 -6.93
N ALA A 209 10.26 -0.81 -7.74
CA ALA A 209 11.64 -0.38 -7.93
C ALA A 209 12.02 0.82 -7.03
N GLY A 210 11.15 1.20 -6.09
CA GLY A 210 11.38 2.26 -5.11
C GLY A 210 10.98 3.65 -5.56
N SER A 211 10.08 3.80 -6.54
CA SER A 211 9.46 5.07 -6.96
C SER A 211 10.45 6.20 -7.27
N GLY A 212 11.54 5.88 -7.96
CA GLY A 212 12.66 6.83 -8.16
C GLY A 212 12.26 8.12 -8.88
N HIS A 213 11.22 8.05 -9.73
CA HIS A 213 10.74 9.20 -10.52
C HIS A 213 9.39 9.74 -10.03
N LEU A 214 8.81 9.15 -8.98
CA LEU A 214 7.48 9.54 -8.48
C LEU A 214 7.42 11.02 -8.10
N ARG A 215 8.42 11.52 -7.36
CA ARG A 215 8.43 12.90 -6.88
C ARG A 215 8.33 13.91 -8.02
N GLU A 216 9.09 13.73 -9.09
CA GLU A 216 9.05 14.63 -10.25
C GLU A 216 7.73 14.54 -11.02
N LEU A 217 7.12 13.33 -11.09
CA LEU A 217 5.79 13.14 -11.68
C LEU A 217 4.71 13.90 -10.89
N LEU A 218 4.75 13.81 -9.56
CA LEU A 218 3.81 14.51 -8.68
C LEU A 218 3.98 16.03 -8.77
N ASP A 219 5.21 16.53 -8.66
CA ASP A 219 5.51 17.96 -8.70
C ASP A 219 5.08 18.58 -10.04
N LYS A 220 5.42 17.92 -11.16
CA LYS A 220 5.06 18.38 -12.51
C LYS A 220 3.54 18.43 -12.73
N ASN A 221 2.80 17.49 -12.14
CA ASN A 221 1.38 17.33 -12.34
C ASN A 221 0.53 17.74 -11.13
N ALA A 222 1.08 18.46 -10.16
CA ALA A 222 0.42 18.78 -8.88
C ALA A 222 -0.96 19.45 -9.07
N THR A 223 -1.12 20.35 -10.04
CA THR A 223 -2.41 20.97 -10.35
C THR A 223 -3.43 19.97 -10.88
N LEU A 224 -3.00 19.05 -11.75
CA LEU A 224 -3.83 18.01 -12.33
C LEU A 224 -4.27 17.00 -11.27
N LEU A 225 -3.37 16.66 -10.34
CA LEU A 225 -3.57 15.67 -9.28
C LEU A 225 -4.26 16.22 -8.04
N ARG A 226 -4.61 17.53 -8.03
CA ARG A 226 -5.34 18.13 -6.90
C ARG A 226 -6.64 17.38 -6.63
N ALA A 227 -6.82 16.97 -5.37
CA ALA A 227 -7.99 16.22 -4.89
C ALA A 227 -8.23 16.47 -3.40
N ASP A 228 -9.38 16.03 -2.89
CA ASP A 228 -9.71 16.09 -1.46
C ASP A 228 -9.14 14.91 -0.66
N ALA A 229 -8.89 13.77 -1.33
CA ALA A 229 -8.27 12.58 -0.74
C ALA A 229 -7.70 11.64 -1.81
N TRP A 230 -6.80 10.75 -1.36
CA TRP A 230 -6.30 9.62 -2.14
C TRP A 230 -6.70 8.30 -1.48
N LEU A 231 -7.15 7.34 -2.29
CA LEU A 231 -7.41 5.97 -1.88
C LEU A 231 -6.42 5.04 -2.57
N PHE A 232 -5.63 4.33 -1.78
CA PHE A 232 -4.62 3.38 -2.25
C PHE A 232 -5.20 1.98 -2.26
N GLY A 233 -5.11 1.29 -3.42
CA GLY A 233 -5.58 -0.09 -3.55
C GLY A 233 -4.60 -1.13 -2.99
N ASP A 234 -3.35 -0.75 -2.87
CA ASP A 234 -2.22 -1.60 -2.53
C ASP A 234 -2.29 -2.21 -1.12
N GLY A 235 -1.82 -3.46 -1.03
CA GLY A 235 -1.76 -4.22 0.21
C GLY A 235 -2.90 -5.24 0.39
N PRO A 236 -2.74 -6.18 1.34
CA PRO A 236 -3.72 -7.23 1.57
C PRO A 236 -4.84 -6.83 2.52
N VAL A 237 -5.96 -7.56 2.48
CA VAL A 237 -6.97 -7.55 3.53
C VAL A 237 -6.42 -8.19 4.82
N HIS A 238 -7.12 -8.00 5.93
CA HIS A 238 -6.71 -8.57 7.22
C HIS A 238 -6.62 -10.10 7.19
N GLN A 239 -5.69 -10.67 7.95
CA GLN A 239 -5.45 -12.13 8.02
C GLN A 239 -6.68 -12.94 8.47
N SER A 240 -7.64 -12.31 9.17
CA SER A 240 -8.95 -12.91 9.46
C SER A 240 -9.88 -12.98 8.24
N ARG A 241 -9.40 -12.65 7.03
CA ARG A 241 -10.17 -12.50 5.78
C ARG A 241 -11.20 -11.36 5.79
N ARG A 242 -11.27 -10.56 6.86
CA ARG A 242 -12.14 -9.37 6.87
C ARG A 242 -11.51 -8.26 6.05
N GLN A 243 -12.37 -7.51 5.37
CA GLN A 243 -11.95 -6.25 4.74
C GLN A 243 -11.30 -5.34 5.79
N GLN A 244 -10.18 -4.74 5.43
CA GLN A 244 -9.54 -3.73 6.26
C GLN A 244 -9.46 -2.37 5.56
N ILE A 245 -9.35 -1.33 6.37
CA ILE A 245 -8.97 0.02 5.96
C ILE A 245 -7.78 0.42 6.80
N VAL A 246 -6.75 0.99 6.18
CA VAL A 246 -5.54 1.41 6.88
C VAL A 246 -5.39 2.92 6.80
N PHE A 247 -5.21 3.58 7.94
CA PHE A 247 -5.18 5.04 8.06
C PHE A 247 -3.76 5.61 8.14
N GLY A 248 -2.74 4.80 7.95
CA GLY A 248 -1.36 5.23 7.95
C GLY A 248 -0.38 4.09 7.77
N VAL A 249 0.85 4.44 7.54
CA VAL A 249 1.97 3.52 7.39
C VAL A 249 3.14 3.98 8.25
N ARG A 250 4.00 3.05 8.63
CA ARG A 250 5.22 3.38 9.38
C ARG A 250 6.25 4.01 8.45
N GLY A 251 7.00 4.97 8.99
CA GLY A 251 8.22 5.44 8.37
C GLY A 251 9.37 4.45 8.55
N VAL A 252 10.45 4.69 7.85
CA VAL A 252 11.65 3.86 7.89
C VAL A 252 12.91 4.70 7.74
N THR A 253 14.00 4.26 8.37
CA THR A 253 15.37 4.68 8.06
C THR A 253 16.33 3.57 8.49
N GLY A 254 17.47 3.46 7.83
CA GLY A 254 18.48 2.46 8.12
C GLY A 254 19.83 3.07 8.45
N VAL A 255 20.65 2.31 9.17
CA VAL A 255 22.04 2.67 9.46
C VAL A 255 22.95 1.45 9.42
N GLU A 256 24.10 1.59 8.81
CA GLU A 256 25.23 0.69 9.01
C GLU A 256 26.20 1.27 10.04
N LEU A 257 26.57 0.43 11.01
CA LEU A 257 27.47 0.75 12.11
C LEU A 257 28.72 -0.10 11.97
N THR A 258 29.92 0.52 11.86
CA THR A 258 31.18 -0.22 11.83
C THR A 258 32.02 0.20 13.03
N ALA A 259 32.26 -0.74 13.95
CA ALA A 259 33.23 -0.56 15.05
C ALA A 259 34.62 -1.01 14.59
N TYR A 260 35.63 -0.23 14.92
CA TYR A 260 37.00 -0.49 14.53
C TYR A 260 37.86 -1.03 15.69
N GLY A 261 38.69 -2.01 15.35
CA GLY A 261 39.71 -2.59 16.19
C GLY A 261 41.14 -2.19 15.73
N PRO A 262 42.13 -3.09 15.84
CA PRO A 262 43.48 -2.85 15.36
C PRO A 262 43.55 -2.63 13.85
N SER A 263 44.60 -2.00 13.34
CA SER A 263 44.80 -1.71 11.92
C SER A 263 45.02 -2.95 11.04
N HIS A 264 45.41 -4.06 11.62
CA HIS A 264 45.56 -5.38 11.02
C HIS A 264 45.14 -6.47 12.01
N GLY A 265 44.80 -7.64 11.52
CA GLY A 265 44.41 -8.77 12.38
C GLY A 265 45.51 -9.18 13.34
N LEU A 266 45.17 -9.38 14.61
CA LEU A 266 46.10 -9.77 15.66
C LEU A 266 45.80 -11.17 16.17
N HIS A 267 46.84 -11.97 16.45
CA HIS A 267 46.71 -13.29 17.06
C HIS A 267 46.07 -13.17 18.46
N SER A 268 44.88 -13.75 18.66
CA SER A 268 44.10 -13.57 19.90
C SER A 268 44.79 -14.14 21.14
N GLY A 269 45.60 -15.18 20.99
CA GLY A 269 46.42 -15.74 22.09
C GLY A 269 47.51 -14.82 22.58
N HIS A 270 48.05 -13.94 21.71
CA HIS A 270 49.10 -13.01 22.08
C HIS A 270 48.57 -11.64 22.52
N TYR A 271 47.43 -11.22 21.93
CA TYR A 271 46.91 -9.86 22.08
C TYR A 271 45.52 -9.81 22.74
N GLY A 272 44.93 -10.97 23.12
CA GLY A 272 43.70 -11.02 23.90
C GLY A 272 43.86 -10.32 25.24
N ASN A 273 42.79 -9.70 25.74
CA ASN A 273 42.75 -8.84 26.94
C ASN A 273 43.64 -7.56 26.88
N TRP A 274 44.35 -7.35 25.77
CA TRP A 274 45.16 -6.17 25.53
C TRP A 274 44.59 -5.30 24.38
N ALA A 275 44.38 -5.89 23.21
CA ALA A 275 43.77 -5.19 22.08
C ALA A 275 42.24 -5.25 22.15
N PRO A 276 41.52 -4.11 21.95
CA PRO A 276 40.07 -4.13 21.91
C PRO A 276 39.57 -4.96 20.72
N ASN A 277 38.56 -5.82 20.96
CA ASN A 277 37.92 -6.60 19.91
C ASN A 277 36.71 -5.83 19.36
N PRO A 278 36.67 -5.48 18.07
CA PRO A 278 35.60 -4.70 17.50
C PRO A 278 34.24 -5.42 17.51
N ILE A 279 34.21 -6.76 17.49
CA ILE A 279 32.97 -7.54 17.62
C ILE A 279 32.36 -7.30 19.00
N THR A 280 33.17 -7.36 20.06
CA THR A 280 32.71 -7.10 21.43
C THR A 280 32.24 -5.65 21.60
N LEU A 281 32.99 -4.69 21.02
CA LEU A 281 32.59 -3.27 21.06
C LEU A 281 31.23 -3.06 20.39
N LEU A 282 31.02 -3.62 19.20
CA LEU A 282 29.78 -3.49 18.44
C LEU A 282 28.63 -4.19 19.16
N ALA A 283 28.82 -5.42 19.65
CA ALA A 283 27.80 -6.16 20.40
C ALA A 283 27.33 -5.41 21.64
N ASN A 284 28.26 -4.85 22.44
CA ASN A 284 27.93 -4.03 23.61
C ASN A 284 27.19 -2.74 23.22
N PHE A 285 27.56 -2.12 22.11
CA PHE A 285 26.88 -0.94 21.62
C PHE A 285 25.42 -1.26 21.22
N ILE A 286 25.21 -2.33 20.47
CA ILE A 286 23.86 -2.78 20.08
C ILE A 286 23.02 -3.12 21.32
N ALA A 287 23.58 -3.86 22.28
CA ALA A 287 22.89 -4.21 23.53
C ALA A 287 22.54 -2.97 24.38
N SER A 288 23.28 -1.86 24.24
CA SER A 288 22.96 -0.60 24.92
C SER A 288 21.77 0.14 24.28
N MET A 289 21.39 -0.20 23.03
CA MET A 289 20.34 0.51 22.28
C MET A 289 18.93 -0.06 22.53
N ARG A 290 18.79 -1.34 22.89
CA ARG A 290 17.49 -1.98 23.16
C ARG A 290 17.64 -3.11 24.19
N ASN A 291 16.54 -3.41 24.88
CA ASN A 291 16.47 -4.56 25.78
C ASN A 291 15.76 -5.77 25.13
N ASP A 292 15.70 -6.89 25.86
CA ASP A 292 15.09 -8.15 25.41
C ASP A 292 13.57 -8.04 25.17
N ASP A 293 12.89 -7.10 25.83
CA ASP A 293 11.46 -6.79 25.60
C ASP A 293 11.22 -5.95 24.31
N GLY A 294 12.27 -5.66 23.55
CA GLY A 294 12.18 -4.82 22.35
C GLY A 294 12.05 -3.32 22.60
N ARG A 295 12.19 -2.85 23.86
CA ARG A 295 12.19 -1.42 24.20
C ARG A 295 13.51 -0.79 23.79
N ILE A 296 13.47 0.33 23.07
CA ILE A 296 14.63 1.11 22.69
C ILE A 296 15.09 1.93 23.90
N LEU A 297 16.38 1.83 24.25
CA LEU A 297 16.97 2.43 25.43
C LEU A 297 17.71 3.76 25.12
N ILE A 298 17.75 4.17 23.87
CA ILE A 298 18.34 5.44 23.44
C ILE A 298 17.59 6.57 24.15
N LYS A 299 18.32 7.45 24.83
CA LYS A 299 17.73 8.57 25.57
C LYS A 299 16.87 9.44 24.64
N ASN A 300 15.68 9.83 25.10
CA ASN A 300 14.73 10.70 24.40
C ASN A 300 14.13 10.09 23.10
N PHE A 301 14.30 8.79 22.87
CA PHE A 301 13.83 8.15 21.62
C PHE A 301 12.30 8.19 21.47
N TYR A 302 11.57 8.22 22.57
CA TYR A 302 10.09 8.22 22.58
C TYR A 302 9.47 9.62 22.75
N ASP A 303 10.28 10.67 22.94
CA ASP A 303 9.76 12.02 23.25
C ASP A 303 8.88 12.59 22.14
N ASP A 304 9.21 12.27 20.89
CA ASP A 304 8.50 12.74 19.70
C ASP A 304 7.36 11.78 19.27
N VAL A 305 7.14 10.66 19.98
CA VAL A 305 6.10 9.68 19.62
C VAL A 305 4.71 10.24 19.88
N ALA A 306 3.88 10.31 18.82
CA ALA A 306 2.50 10.74 18.97
C ALA A 306 1.70 9.76 19.84
N PRO A 307 0.92 10.25 20.82
CA PRO A 307 0.10 9.39 21.65
C PRO A 307 -1.00 8.69 20.84
N ILE A 308 -1.35 7.47 21.22
CA ILE A 308 -2.47 6.74 20.64
C ILE A 308 -3.77 7.44 21.08
N THR A 309 -4.59 7.86 20.12
CA THR A 309 -5.86 8.54 20.37
C THR A 309 -6.94 7.60 20.91
N ALA A 310 -8.04 8.15 21.43
CA ALA A 310 -9.17 7.34 21.89
C ALA A 310 -9.83 6.54 20.75
N ALA A 311 -9.90 7.12 19.54
CA ALA A 311 -10.44 6.45 18.36
C ALA A 311 -9.54 5.27 17.94
N GLU A 312 -8.23 5.46 17.92
CA GLU A 312 -7.27 4.40 17.61
C GLU A 312 -7.31 3.26 18.64
N ARG A 313 -7.42 3.58 19.93
CA ARG A 313 -7.57 2.55 20.98
C ARG A 313 -8.85 1.73 20.81
N ARG A 314 -9.98 2.36 20.48
CA ARG A 314 -11.22 1.63 20.18
C ARG A 314 -11.05 0.73 18.96
N ALA A 315 -10.49 1.24 17.89
CA ALA A 315 -10.26 0.47 16.66
C ALA A 315 -9.35 -0.75 16.92
N ILE A 316 -8.25 -0.57 17.66
CA ILE A 316 -7.33 -1.66 18.04
C ILE A 316 -8.06 -2.74 18.85
N ALA A 317 -8.94 -2.36 19.78
CA ALA A 317 -9.71 -3.30 20.59
C ALA A 317 -10.74 -4.12 19.80
N GLU A 318 -11.16 -3.64 18.62
CA GLU A 318 -12.10 -4.33 17.71
C GLU A 318 -11.41 -5.24 16.67
N ILE A 319 -10.08 -5.21 16.60
CA ILE A 319 -9.30 -6.06 15.67
C ILE A 319 -9.41 -7.52 16.12
N PRO A 320 -9.69 -8.45 15.20
CA PRO A 320 -9.71 -9.87 15.53
C PRO A 320 -8.38 -10.34 16.13
N ALA A 321 -8.43 -11.06 17.24
CA ALA A 321 -7.25 -11.63 17.87
C ALA A 321 -6.70 -12.79 17.03
N ILE A 322 -5.58 -12.56 16.36
CA ILE A 322 -4.91 -13.55 15.48
C ILE A 322 -3.52 -13.95 15.98
N ASP A 323 -3.01 -13.30 17.02
CA ASP A 323 -1.62 -13.46 17.49
C ASP A 323 -1.25 -14.91 17.83
N SER A 324 -2.17 -15.67 18.44
CA SER A 324 -1.90 -17.08 18.77
C SER A 324 -1.78 -17.96 17.53
N ALA A 325 -2.61 -17.71 16.52
CA ALA A 325 -2.54 -18.45 15.26
C ALA A 325 -1.24 -18.09 14.50
N MET A 326 -0.90 -16.80 14.43
CA MET A 326 0.36 -16.33 13.83
C MET A 326 1.59 -16.93 14.52
N ARG A 327 1.60 -16.96 15.87
CA ARG A 327 2.69 -17.59 16.62
C ARG A 327 2.86 -19.07 16.28
N ALA A 328 1.74 -19.79 16.17
CA ALA A 328 1.77 -21.20 15.80
C ALA A 328 2.29 -21.41 14.36
N GLU A 329 1.85 -20.58 13.42
CA GLU A 329 2.27 -20.62 12.02
C GLU A 329 3.79 -20.44 11.87
N VAL A 330 4.36 -19.42 12.55
CA VAL A 330 5.81 -19.16 12.51
C VAL A 330 6.60 -19.94 13.56
N GLN A 331 5.97 -20.88 14.28
CA GLN A 331 6.58 -21.75 15.31
C GLN A 331 7.34 -20.97 16.40
N LEU A 332 6.79 -19.83 16.83
CA LEU A 332 7.41 -18.96 17.80
C LEU A 332 6.91 -19.27 19.24
N GLY A 333 7.82 -19.67 20.13
CA GLY A 333 7.49 -20.02 21.52
C GLY A 333 6.97 -18.84 22.35
N ALA A 334 7.53 -17.65 22.15
CA ALA A 334 7.13 -16.40 22.80
C ALA A 334 7.36 -15.21 21.86
N THR A 335 6.61 -14.14 22.04
CA THR A 335 6.88 -12.85 21.37
C THR A 335 7.63 -11.91 22.32
N GLU A 336 8.24 -10.87 21.79
CA GLU A 336 8.78 -9.77 22.61
C GLU A 336 7.64 -9.06 23.38
N ALA A 337 8.00 -8.19 24.32
CA ALA A 337 7.06 -7.36 25.10
C ALA A 337 5.95 -8.16 25.81
N LYS A 338 6.33 -9.31 26.41
CA LYS A 338 5.43 -10.12 27.26
C LYS A 338 4.13 -10.53 26.57
N ASN A 339 4.22 -10.92 25.30
CA ASN A 339 3.08 -11.31 24.46
C ASN A 339 2.04 -10.21 24.21
N ALA A 340 2.44 -8.95 24.18
CA ALA A 340 1.57 -7.87 23.71
C ALA A 340 1.15 -8.13 22.25
N ALA A 341 -0.07 -7.74 21.89
CA ALA A 341 -0.61 -7.97 20.56
C ALA A 341 0.25 -7.27 19.47
N LEU A 342 0.41 -7.91 18.31
CA LEU A 342 1.19 -7.35 17.20
C LEU A 342 0.71 -5.93 16.83
N VAL A 343 -0.59 -5.72 16.76
CA VAL A 343 -1.17 -4.41 16.42
C VAL A 343 -0.76 -3.30 17.41
N GLU A 344 -0.63 -3.61 18.71
CA GLU A 344 -0.16 -2.64 19.70
C GLU A 344 1.35 -2.34 19.52
N ARG A 345 2.12 -3.35 19.13
CA ARG A 345 3.56 -3.21 18.87
C ARG A 345 3.85 -2.40 17.61
N ILE A 346 3.03 -2.56 16.59
CA ILE A 346 3.12 -1.76 15.35
C ILE A 346 2.92 -0.26 15.63
N MET A 347 2.12 0.11 16.64
CA MET A 347 1.91 1.50 17.06
C MET A 347 3.12 2.13 17.76
N GLN A 348 4.17 1.35 18.04
CA GLN A 348 5.40 1.81 18.66
C GLN A 348 6.55 1.80 17.65
N PRO A 349 7.57 2.68 17.82
CA PRO A 349 8.77 2.59 16.98
C PRO A 349 9.53 1.28 17.27
N ALA A 350 10.22 0.78 16.25
CA ALA A 350 11.03 -0.43 16.38
C ALA A 350 12.47 -0.18 15.91
N LEU A 351 13.39 -0.90 16.55
CA LEU A 351 14.78 -1.06 16.14
C LEU A 351 14.98 -2.54 15.85
N ASN A 352 15.28 -2.87 14.61
CA ASN A 352 15.51 -4.24 14.16
C ASN A 352 16.93 -4.39 13.62
N LEU A 353 17.63 -5.45 14.08
CA LEU A 353 18.96 -5.80 13.59
C LEU A 353 18.81 -6.66 12.33
N ARG A 354 19.16 -6.10 11.17
CA ARG A 354 19.10 -6.81 9.87
C ARG A 354 20.26 -7.80 9.69
N GLY A 355 21.41 -7.49 10.30
CA GLY A 355 22.57 -8.37 10.22
C GLY A 355 23.73 -7.85 11.05
N ILE A 356 24.65 -8.77 11.41
CA ILE A 356 25.91 -8.46 12.07
C ILE A 356 27.02 -9.32 11.45
N ARG A 357 28.19 -8.74 11.23
CA ARG A 357 29.36 -9.41 10.67
C ARG A 357 30.63 -8.96 11.39
N GLY A 358 31.50 -9.94 11.68
CA GLY A 358 32.85 -9.68 12.24
C GLY A 358 33.57 -10.99 12.45
N GLY A 359 34.75 -11.14 11.88
CA GLY A 359 35.49 -12.41 11.90
C GLY A 359 34.79 -13.57 11.16
N GLY A 360 35.31 -14.78 11.34
CA GLY A 360 34.73 -16.00 10.80
C GLY A 360 34.13 -16.89 11.90
N VAL A 361 33.19 -17.76 11.52
CA VAL A 361 32.58 -18.80 12.39
C VAL A 361 32.63 -20.16 11.73
N GLY A 362 32.50 -21.24 12.51
CA GLY A 362 32.58 -22.60 12.00
C GLY A 362 33.94 -22.89 11.32
N ALA A 363 33.93 -23.40 10.11
CA ALA A 363 35.12 -23.71 9.32
C ALA A 363 36.01 -22.51 8.97
N THR A 364 35.47 -21.29 9.03
CA THR A 364 36.22 -20.04 8.77
C THR A 364 36.72 -19.36 10.04
N ALA A 365 36.46 -19.92 11.20
CA ALA A 365 36.93 -19.38 12.49
C ALA A 365 38.46 -19.38 12.56
N SER A 366 39.04 -18.30 13.08
CA SER A 366 40.46 -18.17 13.30
C SER A 366 40.75 -17.52 14.66
N ASN A 367 41.92 -17.81 15.24
CA ASN A 367 42.36 -17.19 16.49
C ASN A 367 42.86 -15.76 16.27
N THR A 368 41.97 -14.91 15.70
CA THR A 368 42.29 -13.55 15.26
C THR A 368 41.35 -12.53 15.88
N ILE A 369 41.89 -11.41 16.40
CA ILE A 369 41.13 -10.20 16.68
C ILE A 369 40.98 -9.46 15.34
N PRO A 370 39.78 -9.29 14.78
CA PRO A 370 39.62 -8.67 13.48
C PRO A 370 39.82 -7.15 13.54
N THR A 371 39.92 -6.53 12.37
CA THR A 371 40.13 -5.08 12.23
C THR A 371 38.86 -4.26 12.42
N GLU A 372 37.69 -4.88 12.18
CA GLU A 372 36.37 -4.24 12.25
C GLU A 372 35.26 -5.24 12.45
N ALA A 373 34.10 -4.74 12.87
CA ALA A 373 32.82 -5.45 12.86
C ALA A 373 31.74 -4.49 12.44
N THR A 374 30.78 -4.99 11.63
CA THR A 374 29.69 -4.18 11.03
C THR A 374 28.34 -4.75 11.41
N ALA A 375 27.37 -3.87 11.69
CA ALA A 375 25.97 -4.21 11.87
C ALA A 375 25.10 -3.33 10.97
N SER A 376 24.03 -3.92 10.45
CA SER A 376 22.98 -3.24 9.68
C SER A 376 21.69 -3.22 10.50
N ILE A 377 21.11 -2.03 10.68
CA ILE A 377 19.94 -1.80 11.53
C ILE A 377 18.89 -1.02 10.74
N ASP A 378 17.62 -1.41 10.85
CA ASP A 378 16.49 -0.58 10.42
C ASP A 378 15.68 -0.08 11.62
N PHE A 379 15.18 1.13 11.49
CA PHE A 379 14.24 1.75 12.42
C PHE A 379 12.89 1.89 11.74
N ARG A 380 11.84 1.40 12.40
CA ARG A 380 10.48 1.72 12.00
C ARG A 380 9.98 2.88 12.81
N LEU A 381 9.58 3.94 12.11
CA LEU A 381 9.18 5.21 12.70
C LEU A 381 7.66 5.28 12.84
N VAL A 382 7.20 6.02 13.85
CA VAL A 382 5.79 6.33 14.06
C VAL A 382 5.56 7.84 13.93
N PRO A 383 4.31 8.31 13.80
CA PRO A 383 4.02 9.73 13.58
C PRO A 383 4.77 10.67 14.52
N LYS A 384 5.25 11.78 13.96
CA LYS A 384 6.11 12.82 14.52
C LYS A 384 7.58 12.46 14.66
N GLN A 385 7.98 11.21 14.52
CA GLN A 385 9.39 10.86 14.38
C GLN A 385 9.87 11.11 12.94
N THR A 386 11.12 11.59 12.80
CA THR A 386 11.75 11.82 11.50
C THR A 386 13.09 11.09 11.42
N PRO A 387 13.54 10.65 10.22
CA PRO A 387 14.85 10.05 10.01
C PRO A 387 15.97 10.91 10.58
N GLN A 388 15.91 12.22 10.38
CA GLN A 388 16.90 13.17 10.87
C GLN A 388 16.99 13.18 12.41
N ARG A 389 15.85 13.10 13.09
CA ARG A 389 15.80 13.04 14.56
C ARG A 389 16.41 11.74 15.08
N ILE A 390 16.09 10.61 14.45
CA ILE A 390 16.66 9.30 14.81
C ILE A 390 18.18 9.31 14.65
N LYS A 391 18.69 9.84 13.53
CA LYS A 391 20.13 10.02 13.31
C LYS A 391 20.80 10.76 14.47
N GLN A 392 20.26 11.91 14.85
CA GLN A 392 20.78 12.72 15.97
C GLN A 392 20.80 11.93 17.29
N LEU A 393 19.74 11.19 17.59
CA LEU A 393 19.61 10.43 18.83
C LEU A 393 20.57 9.24 18.89
N VAL A 394 20.72 8.50 17.81
CA VAL A 394 21.66 7.36 17.71
C VAL A 394 23.11 7.83 17.82
N GLU A 395 23.49 8.89 17.11
CA GLU A 395 24.83 9.44 17.19
C GLU A 395 25.13 10.04 18.56
N ALA A 396 24.17 10.72 19.20
CA ALA A 396 24.32 11.20 20.57
C ALA A 396 24.47 10.04 21.56
N HIS A 397 23.74 8.94 21.37
CA HIS A 397 23.88 7.74 22.17
C HIS A 397 25.27 7.12 21.99
N ALA A 398 25.79 7.02 20.77
CA ALA A 398 27.14 6.52 20.51
C ALA A 398 28.20 7.36 21.22
N ARG A 399 28.11 8.69 21.14
CA ARG A 399 29.02 9.59 21.86
C ARG A 399 28.92 9.43 23.38
N ALA A 400 27.69 9.26 23.92
CA ALA A 400 27.48 9.01 25.35
C ALA A 400 28.05 7.66 25.81
N GLN A 401 28.14 6.67 24.92
CA GLN A 401 28.85 5.40 25.17
C GLN A 401 30.37 5.49 24.97
N GLY A 402 30.90 6.68 24.72
CA GLY A 402 32.35 6.93 24.60
C GLY A 402 32.92 6.64 23.21
N TYR A 403 32.09 6.57 22.17
CA TYR A 403 32.58 6.40 20.80
C TYR A 403 32.88 7.76 20.15
N PHE A 404 34.00 7.80 19.45
CA PHE A 404 34.26 8.82 18.43
C PHE A 404 33.49 8.42 17.16
N VAL A 405 32.50 9.23 16.78
CA VAL A 405 31.59 8.94 15.65
C VAL A 405 32.13 9.62 14.40
N VAL A 406 32.30 8.83 13.33
CA VAL A 406 32.79 9.28 12.01
C VAL A 406 31.84 8.79 10.90
N ASP A 407 31.89 9.41 9.72
CA ASP A 407 31.21 9.01 8.51
C ASP A 407 32.11 8.39 7.43
N HIS A 408 33.40 8.30 7.72
CA HIS A 408 34.47 7.80 6.86
C HIS A 408 35.27 6.68 7.52
N THR A 409 36.15 6.03 6.76
CA THR A 409 37.13 5.09 7.32
C THR A 409 38.14 5.85 8.13
N PRO A 410 38.35 5.52 9.44
CA PRO A 410 39.19 6.30 10.31
C PRO A 410 40.67 6.29 9.86
N THR A 411 41.27 7.44 9.90
CA THR A 411 42.70 7.66 9.66
C THR A 411 43.56 7.04 10.76
N ALA A 412 44.85 6.87 10.51
CA ALA A 412 45.82 6.41 11.54
C ALA A 412 45.87 7.36 12.76
N ALA A 413 45.76 8.67 12.52
CA ALA A 413 45.74 9.67 13.60
C ALA A 413 44.49 9.53 14.49
N GLU A 414 43.33 9.34 13.91
CA GLU A 414 42.06 9.12 14.64
C GLU A 414 42.11 7.82 15.45
N ARG A 415 42.65 6.72 14.86
CA ARG A 415 42.82 5.44 15.56
C ARG A 415 43.73 5.57 16.78
N MET A 416 44.77 6.40 16.69
CA MET A 416 45.69 6.66 17.82
C MET A 416 45.06 7.59 18.86
N ALA A 417 44.22 8.51 18.46
CA ALA A 417 43.59 9.49 19.35
C ALA A 417 42.37 8.96 20.11
N HIS A 418 41.67 7.95 19.57
CA HIS A 418 40.39 7.50 20.10
C HIS A 418 40.37 5.98 20.36
N ALA A 419 40.06 5.61 21.59
CA ALA A 419 40.00 4.20 22.03
C ALA A 419 38.82 3.42 21.43
N ARG A 420 37.72 4.11 21.07
CA ARG A 420 36.52 3.53 20.49
C ARG A 420 36.09 4.40 19.31
N ILE A 421 36.03 3.81 18.13
CA ILE A 421 35.61 4.50 16.92
C ILE A 421 34.42 3.76 16.33
N LEU A 422 33.35 4.51 15.97
CA LEU A 422 32.18 4.00 15.31
C LEU A 422 31.92 4.81 14.03
N LYS A 423 32.05 4.16 12.89
CA LYS A 423 31.59 4.73 11.63
C LYS A 423 30.09 4.51 11.51
N VAL A 424 29.37 5.55 11.12
CA VAL A 424 27.93 5.50 10.85
C VAL A 424 27.65 5.87 9.41
N THR A 425 26.92 5.03 8.68
CA THR A 425 26.49 5.27 7.30
C THR A 425 24.98 5.16 7.26
N TRP A 426 24.30 6.31 7.04
CA TRP A 426 22.85 6.36 7.04
C TRP A 426 22.28 6.09 5.65
N GLU A 427 21.23 5.28 5.59
CA GLU A 427 20.37 5.14 4.43
C GLU A 427 19.39 6.31 4.37
N SER A 428 18.87 6.59 3.18
CA SER A 428 17.71 7.45 3.02
C SER A 428 16.51 6.84 3.74
N GLY A 429 15.62 7.70 4.25
CA GLY A 429 14.42 7.26 4.93
C GLY A 429 13.33 8.31 4.83
N TYR A 430 12.14 7.96 5.30
CA TYR A 430 10.98 8.84 5.31
C TYR A 430 10.17 8.69 6.60
N PRO A 431 9.43 9.73 7.02
CA PRO A 431 8.60 9.68 8.22
C PRO A 431 7.36 8.80 8.00
N ALA A 432 6.68 8.47 9.10
CA ALA A 432 5.38 7.81 9.07
C ALA A 432 4.28 8.80 8.66
N THR A 433 3.27 8.31 7.93
CA THR A 433 2.05 9.06 7.64
C THR A 433 0.88 8.46 8.42
N ARG A 434 -0.06 9.28 8.86
CA ARG A 434 -1.28 8.81 9.55
C ARG A 434 -2.40 9.83 9.49
N VAL A 435 -3.52 9.45 8.90
CA VAL A 435 -4.75 10.24 8.87
C VAL A 435 -5.56 9.99 10.15
N SER A 436 -6.14 11.04 10.71
CA SER A 436 -7.01 10.91 11.88
C SER A 436 -8.22 10.04 11.57
N MET A 437 -8.45 8.99 12.37
CA MET A 437 -9.61 8.10 12.25
C MET A 437 -10.94 8.81 12.59
N ASP A 438 -10.89 9.91 13.33
CA ASP A 438 -12.06 10.75 13.65
C ASP A 438 -12.33 11.81 12.57
N SER A 439 -11.55 11.89 11.50
CA SER A 439 -11.81 12.83 10.42
C SER A 439 -13.13 12.54 9.71
N PRO A 440 -13.80 13.54 9.13
CA PRO A 440 -15.01 13.31 8.33
C PRO A 440 -14.78 12.33 7.18
N LEU A 441 -13.62 12.39 6.52
CA LEU A 441 -13.21 11.45 5.47
C LEU A 441 -13.12 10.02 6.01
N SER A 442 -12.37 9.80 7.08
CA SER A 442 -12.15 8.47 7.66
C SER A 442 -13.45 7.80 8.06
N ARG A 443 -14.35 8.53 8.75
CA ARG A 443 -15.67 8.03 9.09
C ARG A 443 -16.54 7.72 7.87
N ALA A 444 -16.44 8.54 6.82
CA ALA A 444 -17.19 8.32 5.58
C ALA A 444 -16.70 7.07 4.85
N VAL A 445 -15.38 6.86 4.74
CA VAL A 445 -14.79 5.66 4.11
C VAL A 445 -15.16 4.40 4.91
N ILE A 446 -15.02 4.41 6.25
CA ILE A 446 -15.43 3.29 7.11
C ILE A 446 -16.90 2.93 6.85
N ARG A 447 -17.80 3.91 6.94
CA ARG A 447 -19.23 3.68 6.76
C ARG A 447 -19.57 3.18 5.36
N ALA A 448 -19.00 3.79 4.32
CA ALA A 448 -19.26 3.38 2.94
C ALA A 448 -18.79 1.94 2.69
N THR A 449 -17.64 1.54 3.25
CA THR A 449 -17.12 0.17 3.15
C THR A 449 -17.98 -0.84 3.92
N GLN A 450 -18.43 -0.49 5.13
CA GLN A 450 -19.36 -1.33 5.90
C GLN A 450 -20.69 -1.54 5.16
N ASP A 451 -21.23 -0.48 4.57
CA ASP A 451 -22.46 -0.55 3.77
C ASP A 451 -22.26 -1.37 2.48
N ALA A 452 -21.06 -1.31 1.87
CA ALA A 452 -20.74 -2.10 0.68
C ALA A 452 -20.74 -3.61 0.97
N LEU A 453 -20.28 -4.03 2.13
CA LEU A 453 -20.17 -5.44 2.50
C LEU A 453 -21.35 -5.94 3.36
N GLY A 454 -22.01 -5.05 4.12
CA GLY A 454 -23.03 -5.41 5.09
C GLY A 454 -22.46 -6.08 6.35
N THR A 455 -21.16 -5.94 6.60
CA THR A 455 -20.47 -6.54 7.75
C THR A 455 -19.48 -5.55 8.36
N ASN A 456 -19.04 -5.86 9.59
CA ASN A 456 -17.97 -5.10 10.24
C ASN A 456 -16.63 -5.33 9.51
N ILE A 457 -15.85 -4.27 9.45
CA ILE A 457 -14.51 -4.24 8.86
C ILE A 457 -13.44 -4.10 9.95
N VAL A 458 -12.19 -4.28 9.57
CA VAL A 458 -11.03 -3.98 10.42
C VAL A 458 -10.53 -2.59 10.07
N ALA A 459 -10.49 -1.69 11.04
CA ALA A 459 -9.94 -0.35 10.88
C ALA A 459 -8.56 -0.29 11.56
N LEU A 460 -7.48 -0.28 10.77
CA LEU A 460 -6.11 -0.24 11.30
C LEU A 460 -5.62 1.21 11.35
N PRO A 461 -5.20 1.72 12.52
CA PRO A 461 -4.59 3.04 12.62
C PRO A 461 -3.32 3.17 11.77
N THR A 462 -2.54 2.10 11.64
CA THR A 462 -1.32 2.05 10.85
C THR A 462 -0.99 0.62 10.41
N LEU A 463 -0.39 0.49 9.23
CA LEU A 463 0.20 -0.76 8.76
C LEU A 463 1.62 -0.91 9.32
N GLY A 464 2.05 -2.15 9.56
CA GLY A 464 3.40 -2.46 10.03
C GLY A 464 4.49 -2.23 9.00
N GLY A 465 4.16 -2.39 7.72
CA GLY A 465 5.02 -2.08 6.58
C GLY A 465 5.16 -0.57 6.34
N SER A 466 5.98 -0.22 5.36
CA SER A 466 6.23 1.16 4.93
C SER A 466 5.97 1.25 3.43
N LEU A 467 5.18 2.23 3.01
CA LEU A 467 4.89 2.58 1.63
C LEU A 467 5.39 4.02 1.38
N PRO A 468 5.68 4.42 0.15
CA PRO A 468 6.18 5.77 -0.16
C PRO A 468 5.10 6.85 -0.06
N MET A 469 4.06 6.66 0.77
CA MET A 469 2.93 7.58 0.98
C MET A 469 3.40 8.97 1.43
N ASN A 470 4.54 9.06 2.11
CA ASN A 470 5.14 10.32 2.50
C ASN A 470 5.46 11.21 1.29
N THR A 471 5.92 10.63 0.17
CA THR A 471 6.20 11.40 -1.06
C THR A 471 4.94 12.08 -1.60
N PHE A 472 3.80 11.39 -1.54
CA PHE A 472 2.50 11.96 -1.91
C PHE A 472 2.05 13.05 -0.91
N GLU A 473 2.16 12.80 0.40
CA GLU A 473 1.78 13.76 1.43
C GLU A 473 2.58 15.06 1.32
N GLU A 474 3.90 14.96 1.11
CA GLU A 474 4.78 16.12 0.94
C GLU A 474 4.52 16.90 -0.36
N ALA A 475 4.23 16.19 -1.46
CA ALA A 475 4.00 16.83 -2.75
C ALA A 475 2.61 17.45 -2.87
N LEU A 476 1.59 16.84 -2.28
CA LEU A 476 0.19 17.15 -2.54
C LEU A 476 -0.58 17.63 -1.32
N HIS A 477 -0.06 17.47 -0.11
CA HIS A 477 -0.67 17.86 1.17
C HIS A 477 -2.12 17.36 1.32
N THR A 478 -2.39 16.14 0.87
CA THR A 478 -3.74 15.55 0.79
C THR A 478 -3.79 14.27 1.63
N PRO A 479 -4.86 14.00 2.38
CA PRO A 479 -4.98 12.78 3.18
C PRO A 479 -5.02 11.52 2.30
N LEU A 480 -4.33 10.47 2.76
CA LEU A 480 -4.18 9.19 2.07
C LEU A 480 -4.72 8.06 2.95
N ILE A 481 -5.61 7.24 2.41
CA ILE A 481 -6.19 6.07 3.09
C ILE A 481 -5.95 4.85 2.20
N VAL A 482 -5.51 3.74 2.80
CA VAL A 482 -5.34 2.47 2.08
C VAL A 482 -6.61 1.64 2.22
N LEU A 483 -7.16 1.22 1.08
CA LEU A 483 -8.36 0.38 0.98
C LEU A 483 -8.02 -0.86 0.14
N PRO A 484 -7.27 -1.81 0.70
CA PRO A 484 -6.76 -2.97 0.00
C PRO A 484 -7.85 -4.02 -0.22
N ILE A 485 -7.68 -4.87 -1.22
CA ILE A 485 -8.68 -5.91 -1.55
C ILE A 485 -8.11 -7.32 -1.64
N VAL A 486 -6.79 -7.48 -1.78
CA VAL A 486 -6.20 -8.77 -2.09
C VAL A 486 -6.07 -9.67 -0.86
N ASN A 487 -5.99 -10.97 -1.05
CA ASN A 487 -5.87 -11.91 0.06
C ASN A 487 -4.51 -11.77 0.78
N HIS A 488 -4.49 -11.98 2.09
CA HIS A 488 -3.27 -11.88 2.90
C HIS A 488 -2.24 -12.99 2.62
N ASP A 489 -2.72 -14.15 2.15
CA ASP A 489 -1.93 -15.34 1.81
C ASP A 489 -1.61 -15.39 0.30
N ASN A 490 -1.22 -14.25 -0.26
CA ASN A 490 -1.06 -14.04 -1.70
C ASN A 490 0.37 -14.25 -2.22
N ASN A 491 1.36 -14.46 -1.34
CA ASN A 491 2.79 -14.57 -1.69
C ASN A 491 3.34 -13.33 -2.42
N GLN A 492 2.82 -12.11 -2.14
CA GLN A 492 3.43 -10.90 -2.71
C GLN A 492 4.93 -10.84 -2.41
N HIS A 493 5.73 -10.24 -3.31
CA HIS A 493 7.20 -10.18 -3.27
C HIS A 493 7.90 -11.56 -3.29
N SER A 494 7.15 -12.66 -3.43
CA SER A 494 7.69 -14.02 -3.48
C SER A 494 7.29 -14.73 -4.77
N SER A 495 7.78 -15.95 -4.96
CA SER A 495 7.33 -16.82 -6.05
C SER A 495 5.89 -17.30 -5.83
N ASN A 496 5.20 -17.61 -6.92
CA ASN A 496 3.83 -18.12 -6.89
C ASN A 496 2.81 -17.15 -6.27
N GLU A 497 3.02 -15.86 -6.52
CA GLU A 497 2.05 -14.81 -6.17
C GLU A 497 0.67 -15.16 -6.75
N ASN A 498 -0.39 -14.90 -5.98
CA ASN A 498 -1.72 -15.32 -6.36
C ASN A 498 -2.83 -14.44 -5.78
N LEU A 499 -3.91 -14.35 -6.51
CA LEU A 499 -5.14 -13.67 -6.10
C LEU A 499 -6.27 -14.68 -5.92
N ARG A 500 -6.92 -14.69 -4.76
CA ARG A 500 -8.17 -15.43 -4.55
C ARG A 500 -9.34 -14.71 -5.24
N MET A 501 -10.13 -15.42 -6.02
CA MET A 501 -11.23 -14.82 -6.80
C MET A 501 -12.26 -14.13 -5.91
N GLN A 502 -12.56 -14.66 -4.71
CA GLN A 502 -13.47 -14.00 -3.77
C GLN A 502 -12.97 -12.59 -3.39
N ASN A 503 -11.66 -12.43 -3.21
CA ASN A 503 -11.07 -11.14 -2.87
C ASN A 503 -11.20 -10.11 -4.00
N LEU A 504 -11.01 -10.53 -5.26
CA LEU A 504 -11.28 -9.68 -6.42
C LEU A 504 -12.75 -9.24 -6.45
N PHE A 505 -13.66 -10.19 -6.24
CA PHE A 505 -15.08 -9.95 -6.27
C PHE A 505 -15.56 -9.05 -5.14
N ASP A 506 -15.11 -9.30 -3.91
CA ASP A 506 -15.42 -8.44 -2.77
C ASP A 506 -14.81 -7.04 -2.95
N GLY A 507 -13.63 -6.96 -3.55
CA GLY A 507 -12.97 -5.70 -3.88
C GLY A 507 -13.78 -4.85 -4.87
N ILE A 508 -14.34 -5.46 -5.91
CA ILE A 508 -15.24 -4.78 -6.86
C ILE A 508 -16.48 -4.24 -6.12
N ASP A 509 -17.09 -5.06 -5.25
CA ASP A 509 -18.26 -4.66 -4.46
C ASP A 509 -17.92 -3.51 -3.49
N VAL A 510 -16.73 -3.56 -2.84
CA VAL A 510 -16.21 -2.52 -1.94
C VAL A 510 -16.01 -1.21 -2.68
N TYR A 511 -15.27 -1.24 -3.79
CA TYR A 511 -15.00 -0.01 -4.55
C TYR A 511 -16.29 0.59 -5.12
N ALA A 512 -17.17 -0.21 -5.69
CA ALA A 512 -18.47 0.27 -6.18
C ALA A 512 -19.33 0.87 -5.05
N GLY A 513 -19.40 0.22 -3.89
CA GLY A 513 -20.16 0.71 -2.74
C GLY A 513 -19.60 2.01 -2.17
N VAL A 514 -18.26 2.12 -2.07
CA VAL A 514 -17.57 3.34 -1.64
C VAL A 514 -17.84 4.47 -2.63
N LEU A 515 -17.64 4.25 -3.92
CA LEU A 515 -17.89 5.25 -4.94
C LEU A 515 -19.33 5.76 -4.93
N ALA A 516 -20.30 4.87 -4.76
CA ALA A 516 -21.71 5.23 -4.72
C ALA A 516 -22.11 6.12 -3.54
N ARG A 517 -21.37 6.06 -2.41
CA ARG A 517 -21.83 6.62 -1.13
C ARG A 517 -20.87 7.58 -0.45
N LEU A 518 -19.60 7.56 -0.78
CA LEU A 518 -18.56 8.33 -0.09
C LEU A 518 -18.92 9.82 0.01
N GLY A 519 -19.32 10.45 -1.10
CA GLY A 519 -19.66 11.87 -1.13
C GLY A 519 -20.87 12.22 -0.25
N SER A 520 -21.85 11.31 -0.12
CA SER A 520 -23.02 11.52 0.72
C SER A 520 -22.70 11.41 2.22
N TYR A 521 -21.69 10.62 2.60
CA TYR A 521 -21.25 10.44 3.98
C TYR A 521 -20.16 11.43 4.39
N TRP A 522 -19.38 11.90 3.43
CA TRP A 522 -18.29 12.84 3.66
C TRP A 522 -18.81 14.28 3.78
N LYS A 523 -19.52 14.55 4.86
CA LYS A 523 -20.00 15.90 5.17
C LYS A 523 -18.91 16.67 5.91
N THR A 524 -18.56 17.83 5.42
CA THR A 524 -17.80 18.81 6.20
C THR A 524 -18.66 19.24 7.38
N PRO A 525 -18.15 19.30 8.64
CA PRO A 525 -18.90 19.90 9.73
C PRO A 525 -19.35 21.29 9.30
N ALA A 526 -20.62 21.63 9.54
CA ALA A 526 -21.06 22.99 9.38
C ALA A 526 -20.12 23.86 10.21
N THR A 527 -19.49 24.86 9.59
CA THR A 527 -18.78 25.90 10.35
C THR A 527 -19.80 26.52 11.28
N VAL A 528 -19.64 26.25 12.58
CA VAL A 528 -20.42 26.98 13.60
C VAL A 528 -20.00 28.43 13.46
N PRO A 529 -20.93 29.37 13.21
CA PRO A 529 -20.63 30.77 13.00
C PRO A 529 -20.01 31.42 14.24
#